data_ed021b8585c3154a0565db26efbad09e
#
_entry.id   ed021b8585c3154a0565db26efbad09e
#
_cell.length_a   1.000
_cell.length_b   1.000
_cell.length_c   1.000
_cell.angle_alpha   90.00
_cell.angle_beta   90.00
_cell.angle_gamma   90.00
#
_symmetry.space_group_name_H-M   'P 1'
#
loop_
_entity.id
_entity.type
_entity.pdbx_description
1 polymer ?
#
loop_
_entity_poly.entity_id
_entity_poly.type
_entity_poly.pdbx_seq_one_letter_code
_entity_poly.pdbx_strand_id
1 'polypeptide(L)'
;RDFEWRADQGAEVIWAEAQDGGDMKTDVEHHDYVYSLRAPFKREPKLFAKVERRYAGMEWGNENVAMLTDWRFSDRQVRTYILQPRNADRNRVLFSERSYNDAYKDPGNAIYERNDLGANVIKIVGGRYIYLRGNGASEQGNVPFLDRYDVKTNSSKRLWQSEAPYYERVRALLDDEGERFITIRESKTEQPNFFIRDLDNDTLTQLTTFEHPYPAFKGVTKEQLRYKRDDGVELSGTLYLPPGYDKTQGPLPVLMWAYPLEYKDKAVASQVRESPYAFTYIGYWGPMPYLAKGIAVFDDPKMPIVGIDGSEPNDNFRKQLVSSAQAAVDVLVKKGIADKNKIAIAGHSYGAFMVANLLAHSDLFKTGIARSGAYNRTLTPFGFQGEERDFWQAQSVYANMSPFFHAEKINEPMLMIHGQEDPNSGTFPMQSERMYAALKGLGKDARLVMLPYEAHGYRARKSLLHVLWEQEQWLDKYLLNDTAEPVEVITEPVVSAGQ
;
A
#
# COMPACT_ATOMS: atom_id res chain seq x y z
N ARG A 1 5.33 24.66 -6.39
CA ARG A 1 5.19 23.20 -6.50
C ARG A 1 3.93 22.82 -7.28
N ASP A 2 3.80 21.55 -7.70
CA ASP A 2 2.60 20.97 -8.32
C ASP A 2 2.15 21.74 -9.57
N PHE A 3 3.08 22.00 -10.51
CA PHE A 3 2.77 22.61 -11.78
C PHE A 3 2.03 21.63 -12.67
N GLU A 4 0.83 21.98 -13.11
CA GLU A 4 0.01 21.16 -13.99
C GLU A 4 -0.74 22.01 -15.03
N TRP A 5 -1.10 21.39 -16.15
CA TRP A 5 -2.00 22.02 -17.12
C TRP A 5 -3.46 21.78 -16.71
N ARG A 6 -4.28 22.81 -16.82
CA ARG A 6 -5.71 22.64 -16.70
C ARG A 6 -6.23 21.73 -17.81
N ALA A 7 -6.92 20.66 -17.39
CA ALA A 7 -7.47 19.70 -18.36
C ALA A 7 -8.75 20.21 -19.04
N ASP A 8 -9.50 21.11 -18.38
CA ASP A 8 -10.75 21.69 -18.87
C ASP A 8 -10.55 22.85 -19.85
N GLN A 9 -9.35 23.41 -19.94
CA GLN A 9 -9.02 24.52 -20.81
C GLN A 9 -7.63 24.38 -21.45
N GLY A 10 -7.53 24.84 -22.69
CA GLY A 10 -6.23 24.87 -23.36
C GLY A 10 -5.30 25.97 -22.84
N ALA A 11 -4.01 25.64 -22.75
CA ALA A 11 -2.90 26.57 -22.54
C ALA A 11 -3.01 27.44 -21.26
N GLU A 12 -3.48 26.88 -20.17
CA GLU A 12 -3.45 27.51 -18.83
C GLU A 12 -2.74 26.57 -17.85
N VAL A 13 -1.68 27.07 -17.21
CA VAL A 13 -0.95 26.37 -16.16
C VAL A 13 -1.46 26.78 -14.79
N ILE A 14 -1.48 25.85 -13.85
CA ILE A 14 -1.83 26.07 -12.44
C ILE A 14 -0.69 25.52 -11.57
N TRP A 15 -0.47 26.16 -10.41
CA TRP A 15 0.51 25.71 -9.42
C TRP A 15 0.17 26.21 -8.03
N ALA A 16 0.74 25.59 -7.00
CA ALA A 16 0.59 26.00 -5.61
C ALA A 16 1.87 26.66 -5.06
N GLU A 17 1.71 27.71 -4.27
CA GLU A 17 2.77 28.39 -3.52
C GLU A 17 2.48 28.34 -2.03
N ALA A 18 3.43 27.79 -1.26
CA ALA A 18 3.32 27.69 0.18
C ALA A 18 3.37 29.10 0.81
N GLN A 19 2.46 29.37 1.75
CA GLN A 19 2.38 30.62 2.48
C GLN A 19 3.00 30.54 3.88
N ASP A 20 3.38 29.34 4.30
CA ASP A 20 3.96 28.98 5.58
C ASP A 20 5.47 28.67 5.50
N GLY A 21 6.13 29.05 4.40
CA GLY A 21 7.52 28.67 4.16
C GLY A 21 7.75 27.17 3.91
N GLY A 22 6.67 26.39 3.74
CA GLY A 22 6.72 24.93 3.59
C GLY A 22 6.58 24.16 4.90
N ASP A 23 6.50 24.83 6.04
CA ASP A 23 6.31 24.21 7.36
C ASP A 23 4.83 24.27 7.79
N MET A 24 4.15 23.12 7.75
CA MET A 24 2.75 22.97 8.17
C MET A 24 2.51 23.25 9.67
N LYS A 25 3.55 23.40 10.47
CA LYS A 25 3.43 23.79 11.89
C LYS A 25 3.29 25.29 12.08
N THR A 26 3.58 26.08 11.05
CA THR A 26 3.39 27.55 11.08
C THR A 26 1.92 27.87 11.15
N ASP A 27 1.54 28.73 12.11
CA ASP A 27 0.15 29.17 12.27
C ASP A 27 -0.19 30.26 11.25
N VAL A 28 -0.90 29.85 10.20
CA VAL A 28 -1.38 30.73 9.11
C VAL A 28 -2.80 30.34 8.73
N GLU A 29 -3.59 31.31 8.28
CA GLU A 29 -4.98 31.08 7.85
C GLU A 29 -5.06 30.15 6.64
N HIS A 30 -4.12 30.27 5.71
CA HIS A 30 -4.04 29.46 4.51
C HIS A 30 -2.61 29.00 4.28
N HIS A 31 -2.41 27.71 4.18
CA HIS A 31 -1.08 27.13 3.98
C HIS A 31 -0.59 27.20 2.52
N ASP A 32 -1.51 27.20 1.54
CA ASP A 32 -1.17 27.33 0.13
C ASP A 32 -2.07 28.30 -0.61
N TYR A 33 -1.47 29.07 -1.53
CA TYR A 33 -2.18 29.80 -2.57
C TYR A 33 -1.98 29.11 -3.89
N VAL A 34 -3.07 28.85 -4.60
CA VAL A 34 -3.07 28.26 -5.93
C VAL A 34 -3.19 29.37 -6.95
N TYR A 35 -2.28 29.42 -7.91
CA TYR A 35 -2.24 30.42 -8.97
C TYR A 35 -2.51 29.79 -10.33
N SER A 36 -3.01 30.57 -11.26
CA SER A 36 -3.12 30.21 -12.67
C SER A 36 -2.50 31.26 -13.59
N LEU A 37 -1.96 30.79 -14.73
CA LEU A 37 -1.41 31.64 -15.76
C LEU A 37 -1.75 31.10 -17.14
N ARG A 38 -2.44 31.91 -17.94
CA ARG A 38 -2.87 31.55 -19.30
C ARG A 38 -1.92 32.08 -20.35
N ALA A 39 -1.72 31.26 -21.40
CA ALA A 39 -0.99 31.69 -22.58
C ALA A 39 -1.50 33.03 -23.14
N PRO A 40 -0.60 33.87 -23.68
CA PRO A 40 0.81 33.66 -24.00
C PRO A 40 1.77 33.95 -22.82
N PHE A 41 1.34 33.84 -21.56
CA PHE A 41 2.14 33.95 -20.32
C PHE A 41 2.80 35.33 -20.12
N LYS A 42 2.17 36.38 -20.64
CA LYS A 42 2.63 37.78 -20.55
C LYS A 42 1.94 38.59 -19.45
N ARG A 43 0.96 37.97 -18.78
CA ARG A 43 0.23 38.60 -17.69
C ARG A 43 0.77 38.13 -16.36
N GLU A 44 0.48 38.90 -15.31
CA GLU A 44 0.71 38.41 -13.94
C GLU A 44 -0.17 37.19 -13.63
N PRO A 45 0.34 36.23 -12.85
CA PRO A 45 -0.44 35.12 -12.35
C PRO A 45 -1.69 35.59 -11.60
N LYS A 46 -2.78 34.89 -11.77
CA LYS A 46 -4.01 35.15 -11.03
C LYS A 46 -4.12 34.19 -9.87
N LEU A 47 -4.48 34.70 -8.70
CA LEU A 47 -4.90 33.86 -7.58
C LEU A 47 -6.16 33.09 -8.01
N PHE A 48 -6.04 31.77 -8.02
CA PHE A 48 -7.11 30.84 -8.38
C PHE A 48 -7.89 30.39 -7.15
N ALA A 49 -7.16 29.98 -6.10
CA ALA A 49 -7.76 29.51 -4.86
C ALA A 49 -6.81 29.69 -3.67
N LYS A 50 -7.38 29.91 -2.48
CA LYS A 50 -6.67 29.82 -1.20
C LYS A 50 -7.04 28.50 -0.54
N VAL A 51 -6.09 27.83 0.09
CA VAL A 51 -6.27 26.51 0.69
C VAL A 51 -5.81 26.53 2.14
N GLU A 52 -6.70 26.21 3.06
CA GLU A 52 -6.43 26.24 4.50
C GLU A 52 -5.40 25.16 4.92
N ARG A 53 -5.46 23.98 4.26
CA ARG A 53 -4.50 22.88 4.45
C ARG A 53 -3.54 22.85 3.26
N ARG A 54 -2.68 21.84 3.16
CA ARG A 54 -1.80 21.68 2.02
C ARG A 54 -2.57 21.27 0.76
N TYR A 55 -2.37 21.99 -0.33
CA TYR A 55 -2.92 21.63 -1.65
C TYR A 55 -2.47 20.23 -2.08
N ALA A 56 -3.41 19.38 -2.46
CA ALA A 56 -3.18 18.01 -2.90
C ALA A 56 -3.54 17.75 -4.38
N GLY A 57 -4.19 18.69 -5.05
CA GLY A 57 -4.48 18.59 -6.47
C GLY A 57 -5.88 19.08 -6.87
N MET A 58 -6.07 19.12 -8.19
CA MET A 58 -7.33 19.44 -8.85
C MET A 58 -7.75 18.33 -9.80
N GLU A 59 -9.03 18.00 -9.79
CA GLU A 59 -9.67 17.16 -10.80
C GLU A 59 -10.61 18.04 -11.61
N TRP A 60 -10.33 18.16 -12.89
CA TRP A 60 -11.04 19.06 -13.79
C TRP A 60 -12.23 18.38 -14.43
N GLY A 61 -13.37 19.03 -14.45
CA GLY A 61 -14.53 18.62 -15.22
C GLY A 61 -14.79 19.57 -16.38
N ASN A 62 -15.42 20.72 -16.08
CA ASN A 62 -15.69 21.78 -17.05
C ASN A 62 -15.66 23.16 -16.36
N GLU A 63 -16.09 24.21 -17.05
CA GLU A 63 -16.12 25.57 -16.50
C GLU A 63 -16.99 25.75 -15.23
N ASN A 64 -17.86 24.78 -14.92
CA ASN A 64 -18.81 24.83 -13.80
C ASN A 64 -18.53 23.82 -12.69
N VAL A 65 -17.72 22.79 -12.96
CA VAL A 65 -17.42 21.72 -12.00
C VAL A 65 -15.96 21.33 -12.07
N ALA A 66 -15.30 21.44 -10.95
CA ALA A 66 -13.99 20.83 -10.67
C ALA A 66 -13.96 20.39 -9.21
N MET A 67 -13.04 19.51 -8.87
CA MET A 67 -12.82 19.07 -7.48
C MET A 67 -11.43 19.51 -7.04
N LEU A 68 -11.36 20.17 -5.86
CA LEU A 68 -10.12 20.57 -5.21
C LEU A 68 -9.92 19.74 -3.96
N THR A 69 -8.74 19.17 -3.81
CA THR A 69 -8.39 18.41 -2.62
C THR A 69 -7.30 19.11 -1.83
N ASP A 70 -7.50 19.18 -0.52
CA ASP A 70 -6.49 19.59 0.46
C ASP A 70 -6.31 18.50 1.54
N TRP A 71 -5.16 18.52 2.20
CA TRP A 71 -4.87 17.53 3.23
C TRP A 71 -3.96 18.09 4.32
N ARG A 72 -4.00 17.44 5.50
CA ARG A 72 -3.11 17.73 6.61
C ARG A 72 -2.56 16.43 7.18
N PHE A 73 -1.22 16.37 7.29
CA PHE A 73 -0.53 15.16 7.71
C PHE A 73 -0.69 14.89 9.21
N SER A 74 -0.64 15.91 10.06
CA SER A 74 -0.62 15.75 11.52
C SER A 74 -1.82 15.01 12.10
N ASP A 75 -3.01 15.19 11.51
CA ASP A 75 -4.26 14.54 11.90
C ASP A 75 -4.81 13.58 10.84
N ARG A 76 -4.03 13.36 9.77
CA ARG A 76 -4.40 12.46 8.67
C ARG A 76 -5.67 12.85 7.91
N GLN A 77 -6.06 14.13 7.96
CA GLN A 77 -7.28 14.59 7.32
C GLN A 77 -7.08 14.96 5.86
N VAL A 78 -8.06 14.59 5.04
CA VAL A 78 -8.22 15.00 3.64
C VAL A 78 -9.62 15.57 3.44
N ARG A 79 -9.70 16.68 2.71
CA ARG A 79 -10.96 17.30 2.29
C ARG A 79 -10.98 17.42 0.78
N THR A 80 -12.11 17.15 0.19
CA THR A 80 -12.37 17.40 -1.22
C THR A 80 -13.57 18.33 -1.35
N TYR A 81 -13.43 19.36 -2.16
CA TYR A 81 -14.47 20.34 -2.43
C TYR A 81 -14.88 20.27 -3.90
N ILE A 82 -16.16 20.41 -4.17
CA ILE A 82 -16.67 20.73 -5.52
C ILE A 82 -16.72 22.26 -5.63
N LEU A 83 -16.24 22.78 -6.73
CA LEU A 83 -16.17 24.20 -6.99
C LEU A 83 -16.42 24.54 -8.46
N GLN A 84 -16.74 25.80 -8.72
CA GLN A 84 -16.78 26.36 -10.06
C GLN A 84 -15.42 27.00 -10.39
N PRO A 85 -14.68 26.53 -11.42
CA PRO A 85 -13.36 27.08 -11.75
C PRO A 85 -13.29 28.59 -11.95
N ARG A 86 -14.37 29.21 -12.40
CA ARG A 86 -14.46 30.69 -12.56
C ARG A 86 -14.46 31.44 -11.23
N ASN A 87 -14.89 30.81 -10.13
CA ASN A 87 -15.04 31.39 -8.79
C ASN A 87 -14.46 30.45 -7.73
N ALA A 88 -13.32 29.82 -8.01
CA ALA A 88 -12.72 28.74 -7.22
C ALA A 88 -12.45 29.11 -5.76
N ASP A 89 -12.25 30.40 -5.47
CA ASP A 89 -12.01 30.90 -4.10
C ASP A 89 -13.30 31.14 -3.30
N ARG A 90 -14.49 31.19 -3.92
CA ARG A 90 -15.70 31.65 -3.23
C ARG A 90 -16.78 30.61 -3.04
N ASN A 91 -17.12 29.81 -3.95
CA ASN A 91 -18.31 28.96 -3.89
C ASN A 91 -17.90 27.48 -3.87
N ARG A 92 -17.23 27.04 -2.79
CA ARG A 92 -16.85 25.65 -2.58
C ARG A 92 -17.91 24.92 -1.78
N VAL A 93 -18.30 23.76 -2.25
CA VAL A 93 -19.17 22.83 -1.51
C VAL A 93 -18.32 21.69 -1.02
N LEU A 94 -18.31 21.44 0.28
CA LEU A 94 -17.61 20.30 0.86
C LEU A 94 -18.25 19.01 0.33
N PHE A 95 -17.48 18.24 -0.46
CA PHE A 95 -17.88 16.94 -0.98
C PHE A 95 -17.57 15.84 0.03
N SER A 96 -16.35 15.81 0.56
CA SER A 96 -15.95 14.84 1.57
C SER A 96 -14.90 15.40 2.53
N GLU A 97 -14.98 14.97 3.79
CA GLU A 97 -13.95 15.18 4.80
C GLU A 97 -13.79 13.90 5.60
N ARG A 98 -12.56 13.38 5.64
CA ARG A 98 -12.25 12.14 6.36
C ARG A 98 -10.76 12.06 6.71
N SER A 99 -10.41 11.14 7.60
CA SER A 99 -9.02 10.69 7.61
C SER A 99 -8.69 9.99 6.28
N TYR A 100 -7.56 10.31 5.65
CA TYR A 100 -7.15 9.59 4.44
C TYR A 100 -6.85 8.12 4.71
N ASN A 101 -6.66 7.75 5.99
CA ASN A 101 -6.57 6.38 6.44
C ASN A 101 -7.93 5.71 6.66
N ASP A 102 -9.05 6.43 6.61
CA ASP A 102 -10.41 5.88 6.79
C ASP A 102 -10.95 5.38 5.44
N ALA A 103 -10.80 4.10 5.18
CA ALA A 103 -11.29 3.48 3.96
C ALA A 103 -12.82 3.29 3.93
N TYR A 104 -13.47 3.21 5.10
CA TYR A 104 -14.93 3.00 5.16
C TYR A 104 -15.71 4.26 4.78
N LYS A 105 -15.09 5.44 4.95
CA LYS A 105 -15.68 6.73 4.54
C LYS A 105 -15.21 7.19 3.16
N ASP A 106 -14.49 6.36 2.41
CA ASP A 106 -14.02 6.73 1.07
C ASP A 106 -15.21 6.83 0.10
N PRO A 107 -15.52 8.03 -0.45
CA PRO A 107 -16.64 8.22 -1.37
C PRO A 107 -16.38 7.64 -2.77
N GLY A 108 -15.17 7.12 -3.02
CA GLY A 108 -14.71 6.70 -4.34
C GLY A 108 -14.17 7.84 -5.18
N ASN A 109 -13.84 7.52 -6.42
CA ASN A 109 -13.22 8.42 -7.38
C ASN A 109 -14.20 8.73 -8.52
N ALA A 110 -14.12 9.95 -9.06
CA ALA A 110 -14.91 10.33 -10.23
C ALA A 110 -14.59 9.44 -11.42
N ILE A 111 -15.58 9.22 -12.29
CA ILE A 111 -15.40 8.62 -13.60
C ILE A 111 -15.04 9.72 -14.58
N TYR A 112 -14.06 9.45 -15.44
CA TYR A 112 -13.52 10.41 -16.41
C TYR A 112 -13.94 10.06 -17.84
N GLU A 113 -13.96 11.11 -18.66
CA GLU A 113 -14.09 11.03 -20.11
C GLU A 113 -13.02 11.89 -20.79
N ARG A 114 -12.82 11.72 -22.08
CA ARG A 114 -11.93 12.59 -22.88
C ARG A 114 -12.72 13.76 -23.45
N ASN A 115 -12.23 14.97 -23.21
CA ASN A 115 -12.78 16.17 -23.83
C ASN A 115 -12.19 16.42 -25.25
N ASP A 116 -12.63 17.50 -25.90
CA ASP A 116 -12.17 17.89 -27.26
C ASP A 116 -10.67 18.22 -27.33
N LEU A 117 -10.04 18.50 -26.19
CA LEU A 117 -8.58 18.71 -26.09
C LEU A 117 -7.80 17.39 -25.94
N GLY A 118 -8.51 16.26 -25.86
CA GLY A 118 -7.92 14.94 -25.61
C GLY A 118 -7.47 14.73 -24.15
N ALA A 119 -7.81 15.64 -23.24
CA ALA A 119 -7.51 15.54 -21.83
C ALA A 119 -8.59 14.72 -21.10
N ASN A 120 -8.21 14.03 -20.02
CA ASN A 120 -9.15 13.37 -19.13
C ASN A 120 -9.78 14.39 -18.20
N VAL A 121 -11.10 14.47 -18.20
CA VAL A 121 -11.91 15.33 -17.34
C VAL A 121 -13.01 14.52 -16.67
N ILE A 122 -13.50 14.99 -15.51
CA ILE A 122 -14.64 14.37 -14.83
C ILE A 122 -15.82 14.33 -15.81
N LYS A 123 -16.43 13.14 -16.00
CA LYS A 123 -17.66 13.00 -16.78
C LYS A 123 -18.81 13.68 -16.06
N ILE A 124 -19.43 14.68 -16.73
CA ILE A 124 -20.54 15.47 -16.18
C ILE A 124 -21.74 15.33 -17.09
N VAL A 125 -22.83 14.78 -16.57
CA VAL A 125 -24.05 14.56 -17.31
C VAL A 125 -25.10 15.61 -16.95
N GLY A 126 -25.68 16.22 -18.00
CA GLY A 126 -26.72 17.26 -17.85
C GLY A 126 -26.28 18.47 -17.02
N GLY A 127 -24.98 18.74 -16.91
CA GLY A 127 -24.42 19.83 -16.10
C GLY A 127 -24.69 19.68 -14.59
N ARG A 128 -25.03 18.45 -14.13
CA ARG A 128 -25.53 18.20 -12.78
C ARG A 128 -24.97 16.94 -12.13
N TYR A 129 -24.81 15.85 -12.87
CA TYR A 129 -24.45 14.57 -12.29
C TYR A 129 -23.02 14.21 -12.62
N ILE A 130 -22.29 13.73 -11.62
CA ILE A 130 -21.02 13.01 -11.77
C ILE A 130 -21.20 11.57 -11.27
N TYR A 131 -20.36 10.69 -11.73
CA TYR A 131 -20.39 9.28 -11.33
C TYR A 131 -19.15 8.94 -10.55
N LEU A 132 -19.34 8.20 -9.45
CA LEU A 132 -18.29 7.78 -8.54
C LEU A 132 -18.20 6.25 -8.54
N ARG A 133 -16.99 5.75 -8.61
CA ARG A 133 -16.70 4.33 -8.38
C ARG A 133 -15.67 4.19 -7.28
N GLY A 134 -15.85 3.19 -6.42
CA GLY A 134 -14.97 2.98 -5.28
C GLY A 134 -14.84 1.51 -4.90
N ASN A 135 -13.90 1.23 -4.02
CA ASN A 135 -13.68 -0.11 -3.49
C ASN A 135 -14.77 -0.55 -2.50
N GLY A 136 -15.48 0.41 -1.88
CA GLY A 136 -16.54 0.11 -0.92
C GLY A 136 -16.02 -0.71 0.26
N ALA A 137 -14.92 -0.27 0.87
CA ALA A 137 -14.37 -0.95 2.04
C ALA A 137 -15.41 -1.02 3.16
N SER A 138 -15.51 -2.18 3.80
CA SER A 138 -16.49 -2.47 4.85
C SER A 138 -15.94 -3.52 5.81
N GLU A 139 -16.69 -3.80 6.87
CA GLU A 139 -16.35 -4.90 7.78
C GLU A 139 -16.29 -6.27 7.08
N GLN A 140 -17.03 -6.46 6.00
CA GLN A 140 -17.02 -7.70 5.22
C GLN A 140 -15.90 -7.74 4.16
N GLY A 141 -15.12 -6.68 4.06
CA GLY A 141 -14.12 -6.46 3.02
C GLY A 141 -14.62 -5.49 1.96
N ASN A 142 -13.86 -5.37 0.88
CA ASN A 142 -14.19 -4.47 -0.23
C ASN A 142 -15.39 -5.00 -1.02
N VAL A 143 -16.39 -4.14 -1.18
CA VAL A 143 -17.61 -4.35 -1.97
C VAL A 143 -17.76 -3.20 -2.97
N PRO A 144 -17.09 -3.25 -4.12
CA PRO A 144 -17.06 -2.16 -5.10
C PRO A 144 -18.43 -1.66 -5.52
N PHE A 145 -18.51 -0.38 -5.87
CA PHE A 145 -19.77 0.27 -6.16
C PHE A 145 -19.71 1.26 -7.32
N LEU A 146 -20.90 1.65 -7.78
CA LEU A 146 -21.19 2.76 -8.68
C LEU A 146 -22.23 3.66 -8.04
N ASP A 147 -21.89 4.94 -7.83
CA ASP A 147 -22.78 5.98 -7.32
C ASP A 147 -22.99 7.08 -8.38
N ARG A 148 -24.18 7.66 -8.39
CA ARG A 148 -24.46 8.91 -9.07
C ARG A 148 -24.56 10.03 -8.04
N TYR A 149 -23.71 11.03 -8.18
CA TYR A 149 -23.66 12.17 -7.28
C TYR A 149 -24.26 13.42 -7.97
N ASP A 150 -25.16 14.10 -7.27
CA ASP A 150 -25.82 15.32 -7.73
C ASP A 150 -25.08 16.53 -7.13
N VAL A 151 -24.35 17.28 -7.97
CA VAL A 151 -23.56 18.44 -7.54
C VAL A 151 -24.42 19.62 -7.07
N LYS A 152 -25.72 19.65 -7.40
CA LYS A 152 -26.63 20.73 -6.95
C LYS A 152 -27.19 20.48 -5.56
N THR A 153 -27.47 19.23 -5.22
CA THR A 153 -28.07 18.84 -3.93
C THR A 153 -27.04 18.30 -2.94
N ASN A 154 -25.80 18.15 -3.37
CA ASN A 154 -24.70 17.56 -2.58
C ASN A 154 -25.09 16.19 -2.01
N SER A 155 -25.62 15.31 -2.87
CA SER A 155 -26.12 14.01 -2.44
C SER A 155 -25.75 12.90 -3.41
N SER A 156 -25.49 11.70 -2.87
CA SER A 156 -25.16 10.52 -3.64
C SER A 156 -26.31 9.49 -3.64
N LYS A 157 -26.48 8.82 -4.78
CA LYS A 157 -27.39 7.68 -4.93
C LYS A 157 -26.59 6.48 -5.40
N ARG A 158 -26.62 5.37 -4.63
CA ARG A 158 -26.08 4.07 -5.06
C ARG A 158 -26.89 3.55 -6.24
N LEU A 159 -26.22 3.35 -7.38
CA LEU A 159 -26.82 2.72 -8.55
C LEU A 159 -26.59 1.21 -8.55
N TRP A 160 -25.38 0.80 -8.17
CA TRP A 160 -25.00 -0.61 -8.19
C TRP A 160 -23.90 -0.89 -7.15
N GLN A 161 -23.83 -2.12 -6.68
CA GLN A 161 -22.78 -2.63 -5.80
C GLN A 161 -22.47 -4.09 -6.13
N SER A 162 -21.19 -4.47 -6.02
CA SER A 162 -20.74 -5.86 -6.19
C SER A 162 -21.36 -6.77 -5.13
N GLU A 163 -21.65 -8.02 -5.51
CA GLU A 163 -22.25 -9.00 -4.62
C GLU A 163 -21.41 -10.29 -4.55
N ALA A 164 -21.47 -10.93 -3.36
CA ALA A 164 -20.85 -12.24 -3.16
C ALA A 164 -21.41 -13.26 -4.16
N PRO A 165 -20.60 -14.22 -4.65
CA PRO A 165 -19.19 -14.50 -4.31
C PRO A 165 -18.18 -13.77 -5.20
N TYR A 166 -18.55 -12.66 -5.79
CA TYR A 166 -17.73 -11.94 -6.77
C TYR A 166 -17.12 -10.67 -6.20
N TYR A 167 -15.93 -10.37 -6.70
CA TYR A 167 -15.31 -9.06 -6.61
C TYR A 167 -15.38 -8.42 -8.00
N GLU A 168 -16.34 -7.51 -8.17
CA GLU A 168 -16.64 -6.91 -9.46
C GLU A 168 -16.48 -5.39 -9.38
N ARG A 169 -15.75 -4.81 -10.33
CA ARG A 169 -15.38 -3.39 -10.33
C ARG A 169 -15.80 -2.72 -11.62
N VAL A 170 -16.41 -1.55 -11.53
CA VAL A 170 -16.78 -0.71 -12.69
C VAL A 170 -15.52 -0.18 -13.39
N ARG A 171 -15.48 -0.33 -14.72
CA ARG A 171 -14.38 0.13 -15.57
C ARG A 171 -14.74 1.34 -16.41
N ALA A 172 -15.90 1.34 -17.04
CA ALA A 172 -16.37 2.43 -17.88
C ALA A 172 -17.91 2.45 -17.95
N LEU A 173 -18.51 3.63 -18.06
CA LEU A 173 -19.91 3.79 -18.39
C LEU A 173 -20.09 3.67 -19.91
N LEU A 174 -21.23 3.11 -20.33
CA LEU A 174 -21.62 2.98 -21.73
C LEU A 174 -22.76 3.95 -22.11
N ASP A 175 -23.39 4.56 -21.13
CA ASP A 175 -24.43 5.57 -21.29
C ASP A 175 -24.26 6.73 -20.29
N ASP A 176 -25.12 7.72 -20.41
CA ASP A 176 -25.11 8.89 -19.54
C ASP A 176 -25.96 8.70 -18.27
N GLU A 177 -26.85 7.73 -18.24
CA GLU A 177 -27.71 7.41 -17.09
C GLU A 177 -26.96 6.57 -16.03
N GLY A 178 -25.88 5.92 -16.41
CA GLY A 178 -25.11 5.00 -15.56
C GLY A 178 -25.81 3.65 -15.37
N GLU A 179 -26.69 3.28 -16.30
CA GLU A 179 -27.47 2.05 -16.28
C GLU A 179 -26.76 0.92 -17.01
N ARG A 180 -25.95 1.26 -18.03
CA ARG A 180 -25.12 0.30 -18.76
C ARG A 180 -23.65 0.64 -18.58
N PHE A 181 -22.87 -0.35 -18.14
CA PHE A 181 -21.44 -0.15 -17.89
C PHE A 181 -20.63 -1.42 -18.04
N ILE A 182 -19.34 -1.24 -18.30
CA ILE A 182 -18.36 -2.33 -18.34
C ILE A 182 -17.81 -2.56 -16.93
N THR A 183 -17.77 -3.83 -16.55
CA THR A 183 -17.12 -4.29 -15.32
C THR A 183 -15.97 -5.23 -15.62
N ILE A 184 -15.07 -5.38 -14.64
CA ILE A 184 -14.17 -6.52 -14.50
C ILE A 184 -14.62 -7.31 -13.28
N ARG A 185 -14.95 -8.58 -13.50
CA ARG A 185 -15.51 -9.48 -12.49
C ARG A 185 -14.60 -10.68 -12.32
N GLU A 186 -14.35 -11.01 -11.08
CA GLU A 186 -13.50 -12.11 -10.64
C GLU A 186 -14.07 -12.76 -9.37
N SER A 187 -13.61 -13.96 -9.05
CA SER A 187 -13.86 -14.60 -7.75
C SER A 187 -12.60 -15.30 -7.25
N LYS A 188 -12.66 -15.96 -6.10
CA LYS A 188 -11.52 -16.76 -5.59
C LYS A 188 -11.01 -17.78 -6.60
N THR A 189 -11.90 -18.31 -7.44
CA THR A 189 -11.64 -19.42 -8.37
C THR A 189 -11.77 -19.04 -9.83
N GLU A 190 -12.42 -17.90 -10.14
CA GLU A 190 -12.62 -17.41 -11.49
C GLU A 190 -11.71 -16.22 -11.74
N GLN A 191 -10.86 -16.33 -12.77
CA GLN A 191 -9.98 -15.23 -13.20
C GLN A 191 -10.79 -14.06 -13.74
N PRO A 192 -10.22 -12.82 -13.68
CA PRO A 192 -10.91 -11.63 -14.14
C PRO A 192 -11.27 -11.71 -15.61
N ASN A 193 -12.54 -11.40 -15.90
CA ASN A 193 -13.05 -11.20 -17.24
C ASN A 193 -13.90 -9.93 -17.30
N PHE A 194 -14.08 -9.38 -18.50
CA PHE A 194 -14.90 -8.19 -18.73
C PHE A 194 -16.34 -8.58 -19.04
N PHE A 195 -17.27 -7.77 -18.52
CA PHE A 195 -18.71 -7.94 -18.69
C PHE A 195 -19.36 -6.59 -19.00
N ILE A 196 -20.50 -6.61 -19.68
CA ILE A 196 -21.46 -5.50 -19.72
C ILE A 196 -22.55 -5.82 -18.71
N ARG A 197 -22.81 -4.88 -17.81
CA ARG A 197 -24.02 -4.84 -16.98
C ARG A 197 -25.01 -3.88 -17.57
N ASP A 198 -26.27 -4.28 -17.58
CA ASP A 198 -27.42 -3.49 -17.95
C ASP A 198 -28.42 -3.58 -16.81
N LEU A 199 -28.60 -2.48 -16.06
CA LEU A 199 -29.44 -2.45 -14.86
C LEU A 199 -30.92 -2.40 -15.20
N ASP A 200 -31.29 -1.81 -16.36
CA ASP A 200 -32.66 -1.73 -16.78
C ASP A 200 -33.24 -3.10 -17.12
N ASN A 201 -32.43 -3.93 -17.78
CA ASN A 201 -32.83 -5.25 -18.22
C ASN A 201 -32.39 -6.37 -17.31
N ASP A 202 -31.68 -6.03 -16.20
CA ASP A 202 -31.06 -6.97 -15.27
C ASP A 202 -30.23 -8.04 -15.99
N THR A 203 -29.39 -7.63 -16.93
CA THR A 203 -28.57 -8.56 -17.72
C THR A 203 -27.08 -8.38 -17.48
N LEU A 204 -26.35 -9.50 -17.57
CA LEU A 204 -24.90 -9.57 -17.51
C LEU A 204 -24.36 -10.31 -18.73
N THR A 205 -23.69 -9.60 -19.61
CA THR A 205 -23.13 -10.15 -20.85
C THR A 205 -21.62 -10.24 -20.76
N GLN A 206 -21.06 -11.44 -20.88
CA GLN A 206 -19.61 -11.64 -20.88
C GLN A 206 -18.98 -11.15 -22.18
N LEU A 207 -17.92 -10.34 -22.09
CA LEU A 207 -17.17 -9.80 -23.23
C LEU A 207 -15.89 -10.57 -23.54
N THR A 208 -15.24 -11.14 -22.52
CA THR A 208 -13.96 -11.84 -22.66
C THR A 208 -14.00 -13.20 -21.99
N THR A 209 -13.19 -14.14 -22.49
CA THR A 209 -13.06 -15.50 -21.98
C THR A 209 -11.58 -15.83 -21.74
N PHE A 210 -10.90 -14.98 -20.95
CA PHE A 210 -9.51 -15.22 -20.64
C PHE A 210 -9.35 -16.52 -19.86
N GLU A 211 -8.31 -17.26 -20.18
CA GLU A 211 -7.93 -18.48 -19.43
C GLU A 211 -7.26 -18.14 -18.10
N HIS A 212 -7.21 -19.13 -17.22
CA HIS A 212 -6.53 -18.98 -15.94
C HIS A 212 -5.04 -18.67 -16.15
N PRO A 213 -4.53 -17.50 -15.71
CA PRO A 213 -3.17 -17.06 -16.04
C PRO A 213 -2.07 -17.88 -15.37
N TYR A 214 -2.41 -18.65 -14.33
CA TYR A 214 -1.46 -19.46 -13.55
C TYR A 214 -1.96 -20.89 -13.37
N PRO A 215 -1.93 -21.77 -14.42
CA PRO A 215 -2.52 -23.11 -14.34
C PRO A 215 -1.97 -23.97 -13.21
N ALA A 216 -0.68 -23.83 -12.87
CA ALA A 216 -0.02 -24.56 -11.79
C ALA A 216 -0.51 -24.17 -10.38
N PHE A 217 -1.20 -23.04 -10.25
CA PHE A 217 -1.77 -22.54 -9.00
C PHE A 217 -3.28 -22.71 -8.90
N LYS A 218 -3.90 -23.42 -9.83
CA LYS A 218 -5.30 -23.85 -9.69
C LYS A 218 -5.44 -24.66 -8.40
N GLY A 219 -6.43 -24.32 -7.58
CA GLY A 219 -6.65 -24.99 -6.30
C GLY A 219 -5.95 -24.34 -5.10
N VAL A 220 -5.24 -23.21 -5.29
CA VAL A 220 -4.86 -22.35 -4.16
C VAL A 220 -6.12 -21.91 -3.43
N THR A 221 -6.17 -22.15 -2.12
CA THR A 221 -7.28 -21.68 -1.29
C THR A 221 -6.92 -20.35 -0.65
N LYS A 222 -7.94 -19.49 -0.49
CA LYS A 222 -7.80 -18.15 0.09
C LYS A 222 -8.82 -17.98 1.21
N GLU A 223 -8.34 -17.54 2.39
CA GLU A 223 -9.18 -17.23 3.55
C GLU A 223 -8.73 -15.89 4.15
N GLN A 224 -9.64 -14.94 4.33
CA GLN A 224 -9.39 -13.73 5.10
C GLN A 224 -9.58 -14.05 6.57
N LEU A 225 -8.51 -13.98 7.37
CA LEU A 225 -8.54 -14.21 8.80
C LEU A 225 -8.79 -12.90 9.54
N ARG A 226 -9.53 -13.00 10.65
CA ARG A 226 -9.70 -11.93 11.62
C ARG A 226 -9.32 -12.44 13.00
N TYR A 227 -8.59 -11.64 13.73
CA TYR A 227 -8.08 -11.99 15.05
C TYR A 227 -7.84 -10.71 15.85
N LYS A 228 -7.54 -10.84 17.12
CA LYS A 228 -7.34 -9.70 18.02
C LYS A 228 -5.95 -9.69 18.59
N ARG A 229 -5.39 -8.51 18.68
CA ARG A 229 -4.24 -8.21 19.52
C ARG A 229 -4.65 -8.19 21.00
N ASP A 230 -3.69 -8.36 21.91
CA ASP A 230 -3.94 -8.40 23.37
C ASP A 230 -4.59 -7.13 23.94
N ASP A 231 -4.35 -5.96 23.32
CA ASP A 231 -4.99 -4.69 23.67
C ASP A 231 -6.37 -4.49 23.01
N GLY A 232 -6.89 -5.53 22.34
CA GLY A 232 -8.21 -5.55 21.70
C GLY A 232 -8.30 -4.85 20.36
N VAL A 233 -7.15 -4.49 19.71
CA VAL A 233 -7.13 -4.04 18.31
C VAL A 233 -7.51 -5.20 17.42
N GLU A 234 -8.53 -5.01 16.58
CA GLU A 234 -8.90 -5.98 15.54
C GLU A 234 -7.85 -6.01 14.45
N LEU A 235 -7.39 -7.19 14.11
CA LEU A 235 -6.40 -7.43 13.07
C LEU A 235 -6.99 -8.33 11.98
N SER A 236 -6.43 -8.23 10.78
CA SER A 236 -6.77 -9.12 9.68
C SER A 236 -5.53 -9.45 8.85
N GLY A 237 -5.63 -10.50 8.04
CA GLY A 237 -4.64 -10.88 7.06
C GLY A 237 -5.22 -11.95 6.14
N THR A 238 -4.61 -12.17 4.97
CA THR A 238 -5.09 -13.15 4.01
C THR A 238 -4.20 -14.38 4.01
N LEU A 239 -4.76 -15.50 4.38
CA LEU A 239 -4.10 -16.81 4.35
C LEU A 239 -4.32 -17.47 2.98
N TYR A 240 -3.21 -17.87 2.35
CA TYR A 240 -3.20 -18.69 1.14
C TYR A 240 -2.57 -20.04 1.44
N LEU A 241 -3.24 -21.11 0.99
CA LEU A 241 -2.74 -22.47 1.16
C LEU A 241 -2.36 -23.06 -0.20
N PRO A 242 -1.29 -23.88 -0.25
CA PRO A 242 -0.84 -24.54 -1.47
C PRO A 242 -1.95 -25.33 -2.17
N PRO A 243 -1.89 -25.48 -3.51
CA PRO A 243 -2.83 -26.35 -4.22
C PRO A 243 -2.82 -27.78 -3.66
N GLY A 244 -4.00 -28.33 -3.41
CA GLY A 244 -4.16 -29.71 -2.95
C GLY A 244 -3.82 -29.95 -1.48
N TYR A 245 -3.51 -28.92 -0.70
CA TYR A 245 -3.31 -29.09 0.74
C TYR A 245 -4.60 -29.47 1.46
N ASP A 246 -4.49 -30.48 2.31
CA ASP A 246 -5.54 -30.90 3.24
C ASP A 246 -4.99 -30.89 4.67
N LYS A 247 -5.79 -30.43 5.63
CA LYS A 247 -5.38 -30.34 7.06
C LYS A 247 -4.94 -31.67 7.67
N THR A 248 -5.38 -32.79 7.12
CA THR A 248 -4.93 -34.12 7.54
C THR A 248 -3.46 -34.39 7.27
N GLN A 249 -2.83 -33.61 6.40
CA GLN A 249 -1.39 -33.67 6.13
C GLN A 249 -0.53 -33.03 7.22
N GLY A 250 -1.16 -32.38 8.22
CA GLY A 250 -0.48 -31.69 9.30
C GLY A 250 -0.17 -30.21 9.00
N PRO A 251 0.43 -29.50 9.97
CA PRO A 251 0.76 -28.09 9.81
C PRO A 251 1.86 -27.85 8.78
N LEU A 252 1.78 -26.69 8.12
CA LEU A 252 2.71 -26.27 7.06
C LEU A 252 3.78 -25.32 7.59
N PRO A 253 4.94 -25.22 6.92
CA PRO A 253 5.79 -24.05 7.00
C PRO A 253 5.02 -22.82 6.46
N VAL A 254 5.25 -21.65 7.06
CA VAL A 254 4.54 -20.41 6.71
C VAL A 254 5.52 -19.30 6.39
N LEU A 255 5.26 -18.55 5.31
CA LEU A 255 5.88 -17.27 5.02
C LEU A 255 4.88 -16.16 5.29
N MET A 256 5.16 -15.31 6.28
CA MET A 256 4.41 -14.10 6.55
C MET A 256 5.05 -12.94 5.79
N TRP A 257 4.24 -12.18 5.05
CA TRP A 257 4.67 -10.98 4.32
C TRP A 257 3.86 -9.79 4.81
N ALA A 258 4.52 -8.83 5.50
CA ALA A 258 3.82 -7.75 6.17
C ALA A 258 4.50 -6.39 6.02
N TYR A 259 3.73 -5.35 6.35
CA TYR A 259 4.15 -3.95 6.33
C TYR A 259 3.46 -3.20 7.47
N PRO A 260 4.18 -2.58 8.43
CA PRO A 260 3.55 -1.82 9.50
C PRO A 260 3.08 -0.45 9.01
N LEU A 261 2.04 0.07 9.65
CA LEU A 261 1.50 1.41 9.40
C LEU A 261 1.13 2.09 10.71
N GLU A 262 1.41 3.39 10.80
CA GLU A 262 1.07 4.22 11.94
C GLU A 262 -0.33 4.84 11.80
N TYR A 263 -1.11 4.79 12.87
CA TYR A 263 -2.47 5.30 12.94
C TYR A 263 -2.66 6.22 14.16
N LYS A 264 -3.43 7.28 13.97
CA LYS A 264 -3.90 8.15 15.06
C LYS A 264 -5.21 7.64 15.69
N ASP A 265 -5.89 6.70 15.04
CA ASP A 265 -7.21 6.18 15.43
C ASP A 265 -7.26 4.65 15.36
N LYS A 266 -7.66 4.04 16.48
CA LYS A 266 -7.77 2.58 16.63
C LYS A 266 -8.84 1.97 15.72
N ALA A 267 -9.97 2.63 15.55
CA ALA A 267 -11.06 2.13 14.70
C ALA A 267 -10.66 2.10 13.23
N VAL A 268 -9.90 3.13 12.80
CA VAL A 268 -9.35 3.20 11.44
C VAL A 268 -8.26 2.14 11.22
N ALA A 269 -7.42 1.88 12.23
CA ALA A 269 -6.38 0.85 12.19
C ALA A 269 -6.95 -0.57 12.04
N SER A 270 -8.17 -0.79 12.53
CA SER A 270 -8.87 -2.08 12.51
C SER A 270 -9.66 -2.35 11.22
N GLN A 271 -9.69 -1.41 10.28
CA GLN A 271 -10.49 -1.54 9.05
C GLN A 271 -9.95 -2.59 8.09
N VAL A 272 -10.87 -3.33 7.48
CA VAL A 272 -10.59 -4.29 6.41
C VAL A 272 -10.60 -3.56 5.05
N ARG A 273 -9.56 -3.78 4.24
CA ARG A 273 -9.35 -3.07 2.96
C ARG A 273 -9.18 -4.00 1.78
N GLU A 274 -9.47 -5.28 1.95
CA GLU A 274 -9.32 -6.31 0.93
C GLU A 274 -10.63 -7.02 0.68
N SER A 275 -10.78 -7.65 -0.49
CA SER A 275 -11.94 -8.47 -0.77
C SER A 275 -11.63 -9.94 -0.52
N PRO A 276 -12.47 -10.65 0.26
CA PRO A 276 -12.36 -12.09 0.38
C PRO A 276 -12.63 -12.82 -0.95
N TYR A 277 -13.25 -12.15 -1.92
CA TYR A 277 -13.64 -12.72 -3.22
C TYR A 277 -12.69 -12.39 -4.36
N ALA A 278 -11.68 -11.52 -4.17
CA ALA A 278 -10.71 -11.19 -5.22
C ALA A 278 -9.92 -12.44 -5.65
N PHE A 279 -9.59 -12.52 -6.93
CA PHE A 279 -8.76 -13.57 -7.51
C PHE A 279 -7.34 -13.54 -6.92
N THR A 280 -6.68 -14.71 -6.86
CA THR A 280 -5.31 -14.81 -6.38
C THR A 280 -4.32 -14.58 -7.52
N TYR A 281 -3.66 -13.42 -7.51
CA TYR A 281 -2.61 -13.09 -8.47
C TYR A 281 -1.26 -13.61 -8.00
N ILE A 282 -0.56 -14.33 -8.88
CA ILE A 282 0.80 -14.79 -8.63
C ILE A 282 1.78 -13.80 -9.23
N GLY A 283 2.30 -12.93 -8.40
CA GLY A 283 3.29 -11.93 -8.81
C GLY A 283 4.70 -12.31 -8.36
N TYR A 284 5.70 -11.95 -9.16
CA TYR A 284 7.12 -12.13 -8.83
C TYR A 284 7.58 -11.23 -7.67
N TRP A 285 6.80 -10.22 -7.33
CA TRP A 285 7.15 -9.26 -6.28
C TRP A 285 6.82 -9.77 -4.88
N GLY A 286 5.67 -10.40 -4.73
CA GLY A 286 5.14 -10.87 -3.44
C GLY A 286 5.54 -12.30 -3.08
N PRO A 287 4.96 -12.82 -2.01
CA PRO A 287 5.29 -14.15 -1.47
C PRO A 287 4.59 -15.32 -2.20
N MET A 288 3.64 -15.05 -3.09
CA MET A 288 2.77 -16.05 -3.70
C MET A 288 3.51 -17.18 -4.45
N PRO A 289 4.66 -16.96 -5.13
CA PRO A 289 5.39 -18.06 -5.80
C PRO A 289 5.77 -19.21 -4.87
N TYR A 290 5.98 -18.96 -3.57
CA TYR A 290 6.40 -19.99 -2.61
C TYR A 290 5.31 -20.98 -2.21
N LEU A 291 4.04 -20.71 -2.59
CA LEU A 291 2.97 -21.72 -2.53
C LEU A 291 3.33 -22.99 -3.33
N ALA A 292 4.09 -22.86 -4.43
CA ALA A 292 4.55 -24.00 -5.22
C ALA A 292 5.56 -24.88 -4.48
N LYS A 293 6.16 -24.38 -3.39
CA LYS A 293 7.10 -25.14 -2.52
C LYS A 293 6.38 -25.80 -1.33
N GLY A 294 5.06 -25.77 -1.29
CA GLY A 294 4.30 -26.27 -0.14
C GLY A 294 4.34 -25.34 1.09
N ILE A 295 4.77 -24.10 0.93
CA ILE A 295 4.79 -23.09 1.99
C ILE A 295 3.45 -22.36 1.97
N ALA A 296 2.74 -22.31 3.10
CA ALA A 296 1.57 -21.45 3.24
C ALA A 296 2.01 -19.98 3.30
N VAL A 297 1.22 -19.09 2.72
CA VAL A 297 1.51 -17.66 2.71
C VAL A 297 0.45 -16.94 3.56
N PHE A 298 0.92 -16.18 4.56
CA PHE A 298 0.06 -15.23 5.28
C PHE A 298 0.43 -13.84 4.82
N ASP A 299 -0.38 -13.33 3.89
CA ASP A 299 -0.13 -12.06 3.21
C ASP A 299 -0.84 -10.92 3.91
N ASP A 300 -0.10 -9.84 4.10
CA ASP A 300 -0.53 -8.59 4.73
C ASP A 300 -1.25 -8.79 6.09
N PRO A 301 -0.72 -9.67 7.00
CA PRO A 301 -1.19 -9.62 8.37
C PRO A 301 -0.95 -8.20 8.90
N LYS A 302 -2.01 -7.52 9.30
CA LYS A 302 -1.95 -6.12 9.70
C LYS A 302 -1.08 -5.92 10.92
N MET A 303 -0.15 -4.97 10.83
CA MET A 303 0.79 -4.60 11.88
C MET A 303 0.60 -3.11 12.27
N PRO A 304 -0.60 -2.72 12.77
CA PRO A 304 -0.88 -1.32 13.07
C PRO A 304 -0.13 -0.87 14.32
N ILE A 305 0.46 0.30 14.21
CA ILE A 305 1.03 1.05 15.33
C ILE A 305 0.08 2.22 15.60
N VAL A 306 -0.55 2.22 16.77
CA VAL A 306 -1.64 3.14 17.09
C VAL A 306 -1.21 4.08 18.20
N GLY A 307 -1.42 5.39 18.01
CA GLY A 307 -1.30 6.37 19.10
C GLY A 307 -2.37 6.11 20.16
N ILE A 308 -1.97 6.09 21.42
CA ILE A 308 -2.86 5.80 22.56
C ILE A 308 -2.89 7.05 23.45
N ASP A 309 -4.08 7.48 23.85
CA ASP A 309 -4.30 8.58 24.79
C ASP A 309 -3.51 9.87 24.48
N GLY A 310 -3.45 10.22 23.17
CA GLY A 310 -2.75 11.40 22.69
C GLY A 310 -1.23 11.25 22.53
N SER A 311 -0.68 10.04 22.77
CA SER A 311 0.72 9.74 22.44
C SER A 311 0.93 9.56 20.95
N GLU A 312 2.16 9.77 20.49
CA GLU A 312 2.52 9.44 19.12
C GLU A 312 2.61 7.91 18.94
N PRO A 313 2.21 7.38 17.78
CA PRO A 313 2.21 5.94 17.53
C PRO A 313 3.56 5.28 17.84
N ASN A 314 4.65 5.93 17.44
CA ASN A 314 5.99 5.37 17.53
C ASN A 314 6.57 5.32 18.97
N ASP A 315 5.94 5.98 19.96
CA ASP A 315 6.33 5.84 21.38
C ASP A 315 6.19 4.39 21.86
N ASN A 316 5.29 3.61 21.24
CA ASN A 316 5.02 2.21 21.58
C ASN A 316 5.28 1.24 20.41
N PHE A 317 6.09 1.63 19.42
CA PHE A 317 6.29 0.88 18.17
C PHE A 317 6.63 -0.60 18.42
N ARG A 318 7.72 -0.90 19.13
CA ARG A 318 8.20 -2.28 19.32
C ARG A 318 7.17 -3.16 20.03
N LYS A 319 6.56 -2.66 21.11
CA LYS A 319 5.56 -3.41 21.87
C LYS A 319 4.37 -3.78 20.99
N GLN A 320 3.83 -2.82 20.25
CA GLN A 320 2.67 -3.05 19.39
C GLN A 320 3.01 -3.93 18.19
N LEU A 321 4.20 -3.77 17.62
CA LEU A 321 4.66 -4.60 16.51
C LEU A 321 4.76 -6.08 16.94
N VAL A 322 5.47 -6.35 18.04
CA VAL A 322 5.63 -7.72 18.57
C VAL A 322 4.28 -8.33 18.93
N SER A 323 3.40 -7.58 19.59
CA SER A 323 2.07 -8.07 19.96
C SER A 323 1.19 -8.35 18.71
N SER A 324 1.28 -7.55 17.65
CA SER A 324 0.60 -7.83 16.38
C SER A 324 1.14 -9.10 15.72
N ALA A 325 2.46 -9.29 15.70
CA ALA A 325 3.09 -10.48 15.15
C ALA A 325 2.75 -11.75 15.95
N GLN A 326 2.73 -11.65 17.28
CA GLN A 326 2.31 -12.76 18.17
C GLN A 326 0.87 -13.17 17.86
N ALA A 327 -0.06 -12.22 17.77
CA ALA A 327 -1.46 -12.51 17.45
C ALA A 327 -1.63 -13.17 16.08
N ALA A 328 -0.81 -12.75 15.09
CA ALA A 328 -0.78 -13.34 13.75
C ALA A 328 -0.25 -14.79 13.75
N VAL A 329 0.78 -15.08 14.52
CA VAL A 329 1.30 -16.45 14.70
C VAL A 329 0.27 -17.30 15.44
N ASP A 330 -0.30 -16.80 16.53
CA ASP A 330 -1.25 -17.54 17.37
C ASP A 330 -2.50 -17.98 16.61
N VAL A 331 -3.05 -17.12 15.74
CA VAL A 331 -4.23 -17.49 14.93
C VAL A 331 -3.93 -18.63 13.97
N LEU A 332 -2.74 -18.67 13.35
CA LEU A 332 -2.33 -19.73 12.43
C LEU A 332 -2.07 -21.06 13.14
N VAL A 333 -1.38 -21.01 14.27
CA VAL A 333 -1.09 -22.19 15.12
C VAL A 333 -2.40 -22.75 15.69
N LYS A 334 -3.27 -21.89 16.24
CA LYS A 334 -4.59 -22.31 16.78
C LYS A 334 -5.48 -22.93 15.71
N LYS A 335 -5.40 -22.48 14.46
CA LYS A 335 -6.11 -23.09 13.32
C LYS A 335 -5.49 -24.44 12.89
N GLY A 336 -4.34 -24.84 13.41
CA GLY A 336 -3.59 -26.02 13.00
C GLY A 336 -2.96 -25.93 11.61
N ILE A 337 -2.77 -24.70 11.11
CA ILE A 337 -2.18 -24.45 9.79
C ILE A 337 -0.66 -24.32 9.87
N ALA A 338 -0.14 -23.59 10.86
CA ALA A 338 1.29 -23.32 10.98
C ALA A 338 1.98 -24.30 11.92
N ASP A 339 3.12 -24.85 11.48
CA ASP A 339 4.14 -25.36 12.41
C ASP A 339 4.82 -24.14 13.07
N LYS A 340 4.63 -24.00 14.38
CA LYS A 340 5.18 -22.84 15.14
C LYS A 340 6.70 -22.69 15.03
N ASN A 341 7.43 -23.76 14.70
CA ASN A 341 8.87 -23.75 14.54
C ASN A 341 9.31 -23.51 13.09
N LYS A 342 8.36 -23.36 12.15
CA LYS A 342 8.61 -23.17 10.71
C LYS A 342 7.83 -21.95 10.18
N ILE A 343 8.01 -20.80 10.82
CA ILE A 343 7.43 -19.54 10.37
C ILE A 343 8.55 -18.58 10.00
N ALA A 344 8.54 -18.07 8.77
CA ALA A 344 9.44 -17.02 8.29
C ALA A 344 8.68 -15.69 8.19
N ILE A 345 9.39 -14.57 8.44
CA ILE A 345 8.87 -13.21 8.27
C ILE A 345 9.60 -12.52 7.12
N ALA A 346 8.86 -11.83 6.26
CA ALA A 346 9.42 -11.11 5.13
C ALA A 346 8.76 -9.74 4.95
N GLY A 347 9.48 -8.82 4.32
CA GLY A 347 8.95 -7.50 4.01
C GLY A 347 9.91 -6.66 3.18
N HIS A 348 9.34 -5.60 2.59
CA HIS A 348 10.08 -4.64 1.77
C HIS A 348 10.02 -3.26 2.40
N SER A 349 11.10 -2.45 2.28
CA SER A 349 11.13 -1.08 2.76
C SER A 349 10.88 -1.01 4.29
N TYR A 350 9.82 -0.35 4.73
CA TYR A 350 9.42 -0.35 6.14
C TYR A 350 9.02 -1.75 6.65
N GLY A 351 8.60 -2.65 5.75
CA GLY A 351 8.44 -4.07 6.06
C GLY A 351 9.78 -4.76 6.37
N ALA A 352 10.87 -4.41 5.70
CA ALA A 352 12.21 -4.92 6.03
C ALA A 352 12.72 -4.40 7.38
N PHE A 353 12.43 -3.15 7.70
CA PHE A 353 12.66 -2.57 9.03
C PHE A 353 11.88 -3.35 10.12
N MET A 354 10.62 -3.68 9.84
CA MET A 354 9.79 -4.53 10.69
C MET A 354 10.44 -5.90 10.90
N VAL A 355 10.90 -6.57 9.83
CA VAL A 355 11.56 -7.88 9.91
C VAL A 355 12.71 -7.85 10.90
N ALA A 356 13.64 -6.90 10.76
CA ALA A 356 14.80 -6.80 11.66
C ALA A 356 14.40 -6.49 13.11
N ASN A 357 13.34 -5.67 13.32
CA ASN A 357 12.81 -5.40 14.67
C ASN A 357 12.17 -6.66 15.29
N LEU A 358 11.42 -7.44 14.51
CA LEU A 358 10.79 -8.66 15.01
C LEU A 358 11.83 -9.72 15.38
N LEU A 359 12.90 -9.89 14.58
CA LEU A 359 14.00 -10.79 14.91
C LEU A 359 14.82 -10.30 16.14
N ALA A 360 14.93 -8.99 16.34
CA ALA A 360 15.66 -8.44 17.51
C ALA A 360 14.84 -8.48 18.81
N HIS A 361 13.50 -8.60 18.74
CA HIS A 361 12.62 -8.39 19.89
C HIS A 361 11.60 -9.50 20.13
N SER A 362 11.69 -10.63 19.38
CA SER A 362 10.85 -11.82 19.58
C SER A 362 11.54 -13.06 19.05
N ASP A 363 11.14 -14.23 19.55
CA ASP A 363 11.56 -15.56 19.09
C ASP A 363 10.45 -16.25 18.28
N LEU A 364 9.65 -15.47 17.55
CA LEU A 364 8.46 -15.95 16.84
C LEU A 364 8.79 -16.61 15.50
N PHE A 365 9.93 -16.28 14.92
CA PHE A 365 10.27 -16.61 13.54
C PHE A 365 11.55 -17.46 13.45
N LYS A 366 11.58 -18.38 12.52
CA LYS A 366 12.76 -19.22 12.25
C LYS A 366 13.81 -18.47 11.42
N THR A 367 13.38 -17.52 10.58
CA THR A 367 14.26 -16.74 9.70
C THR A 367 13.55 -15.49 9.19
N GLY A 368 14.31 -14.50 8.70
CA GLY A 368 13.79 -13.29 8.09
C GLY A 368 14.33 -12.97 6.70
N ILE A 369 13.48 -12.35 5.87
CA ILE A 369 13.84 -11.84 4.55
C ILE A 369 13.48 -10.35 4.49
N ALA A 370 14.49 -9.48 4.37
CA ALA A 370 14.37 -8.05 4.43
C ALA A 370 14.84 -7.39 3.12
N ARG A 371 13.93 -6.75 2.37
CA ARG A 371 14.26 -6.13 1.09
C ARG A 371 14.25 -4.59 1.19
N SER A 372 15.32 -3.94 0.73
CA SER A 372 15.52 -2.48 0.68
C SER A 372 15.13 -1.79 1.99
N GLY A 373 15.69 -2.28 3.11
CA GLY A 373 15.31 -1.84 4.46
C GLY A 373 16.07 -0.59 4.92
N ALA A 374 15.53 0.03 5.97
CA ALA A 374 16.18 1.05 6.76
C ALA A 374 16.37 0.52 8.18
N TYR A 375 17.59 0.36 8.64
CA TYR A 375 17.85 -0.29 9.95
C TYR A 375 18.32 0.67 11.04
N ASN A 376 18.71 1.90 10.65
CA ASN A 376 19.10 2.95 11.57
C ASN A 376 18.36 4.26 11.24
N ARG A 377 17.35 4.61 12.05
CA ARG A 377 16.52 5.80 11.85
C ARG A 377 17.22 7.10 12.22
N THR A 378 18.33 7.05 12.98
CA THR A 378 19.11 8.26 13.23
C THR A 378 19.73 8.86 11.96
N LEU A 379 19.75 8.08 10.86
CA LEU A 379 20.16 8.54 9.52
C LEU A 379 19.04 9.25 8.74
N THR A 380 17.81 9.28 9.26
CA THR A 380 16.68 10.05 8.75
C THR A 380 16.16 11.02 9.81
N PRO A 381 16.97 12.04 10.21
CA PRO A 381 16.77 12.77 11.45
C PRO A 381 15.59 13.74 11.45
N PHE A 382 14.93 13.96 10.31
CA PHE A 382 13.80 14.88 10.17
C PHE A 382 12.47 14.16 9.92
N GLY A 383 12.27 13.01 10.56
CA GLY A 383 11.06 12.21 10.44
C GLY A 383 11.20 11.02 9.49
N PHE A 384 10.30 10.07 9.63
CA PHE A 384 10.18 8.89 8.78
C PHE A 384 8.79 8.27 8.95
N GLN A 385 8.19 7.79 7.86
CA GLN A 385 6.84 7.22 7.89
C GLN A 385 5.83 8.15 8.58
N GLY A 386 5.18 7.73 9.66
CA GLY A 386 4.27 8.53 10.46
C GLY A 386 4.93 9.40 11.53
N GLU A 387 6.25 9.31 11.74
CA GLU A 387 6.97 10.12 12.74
C GLU A 387 7.22 11.54 12.23
N GLU A 388 6.69 12.54 12.94
CA GLU A 388 6.80 13.97 12.62
C GLU A 388 7.83 14.71 13.47
N ARG A 389 8.28 14.11 14.57
CA ARG A 389 9.32 14.68 15.43
C ARG A 389 10.68 14.44 14.79
N ASP A 390 11.56 15.42 14.87
CA ASP A 390 12.95 15.24 14.48
C ASP A 390 13.72 14.42 15.51
N PHE A 391 14.93 13.99 15.13
CA PHE A 391 15.80 13.18 16.00
C PHE A 391 16.07 13.84 17.37
N TRP A 392 16.30 15.14 17.39
CA TRP A 392 16.65 15.86 18.62
C TRP A 392 15.44 16.03 19.55
N GLN A 393 14.23 16.05 19.01
CA GLN A 393 12.97 16.07 19.76
C GLN A 393 12.61 14.70 20.36
N ALA A 394 13.01 13.60 19.68
CA ALA A 394 12.58 12.23 20.03
C ALA A 394 13.72 11.20 19.97
N GLN A 395 14.92 11.54 20.47
CA GLN A 395 16.12 10.69 20.37
C GLN A 395 15.88 9.24 20.83
N SER A 396 15.16 9.06 21.94
CA SER A 396 14.86 7.73 22.47
C SER A 396 13.98 6.90 21.51
N VAL A 397 13.04 7.52 20.81
CA VAL A 397 12.19 6.86 19.82
C VAL A 397 13.02 6.38 18.63
N TYR A 398 13.85 7.27 18.09
CA TYR A 398 14.74 6.95 16.97
C TYR A 398 15.70 5.81 17.30
N ALA A 399 16.33 5.84 18.47
CA ALA A 399 17.24 4.79 18.92
C ALA A 399 16.49 3.48 19.18
N ASN A 400 15.38 3.53 19.93
CA ASN A 400 14.61 2.36 20.31
C ASN A 400 13.98 1.63 19.10
N MET A 401 13.57 2.36 18.07
CA MET A 401 13.00 1.78 16.86
C MET A 401 14.07 1.20 15.93
N SER A 402 15.32 1.65 16.00
CA SER A 402 16.38 1.25 15.07
C SER A 402 16.93 -0.14 15.41
N PRO A 403 16.62 -1.19 14.62
CA PRO A 403 17.12 -2.53 14.91
C PRO A 403 18.63 -2.65 14.83
N PHE A 404 19.31 -1.70 14.19
CA PHE A 404 20.77 -1.63 14.19
C PHE A 404 21.37 -1.55 15.60
N PHE A 405 20.73 -0.81 16.53
CA PHE A 405 21.15 -0.71 17.93
C PHE A 405 20.84 -1.96 18.77
N HIS A 406 20.19 -2.95 18.17
CA HIS A 406 19.78 -4.20 18.79
C HIS A 406 20.24 -5.41 17.98
N ALA A 407 21.20 -5.23 17.07
CA ALA A 407 21.68 -6.26 16.16
C ALA A 407 22.24 -7.48 16.91
N GLU A 408 22.78 -7.29 18.12
CA GLU A 408 23.30 -8.36 18.99
C GLU A 408 22.20 -9.35 19.44
N LYS A 409 20.93 -8.90 19.43
CA LYS A 409 19.78 -9.74 19.82
C LYS A 409 19.22 -10.59 18.69
N ILE A 410 19.58 -10.28 17.45
CA ILE A 410 19.14 -11.08 16.31
C ILE A 410 19.91 -12.41 16.33
N ASN A 411 19.21 -13.49 16.55
CA ASN A 411 19.78 -14.85 16.56
C ASN A 411 19.39 -15.66 15.33
N GLU A 412 18.27 -15.34 14.70
CA GLU A 412 17.75 -16.01 13.51
C GLU A 412 18.49 -15.55 12.25
N PRO A 413 18.68 -16.47 11.29
CA PRO A 413 19.27 -16.13 9.99
C PRO A 413 18.49 -15.02 9.27
N MET A 414 19.20 -14.05 8.69
CA MET A 414 18.58 -12.90 8.02
C MET A 414 19.12 -12.69 6.61
N LEU A 415 18.26 -12.84 5.59
CA LEU A 415 18.55 -12.46 4.20
C LEU A 415 18.20 -10.98 3.99
N MET A 416 19.19 -10.22 3.51
CA MET A 416 18.98 -8.83 3.06
C MET A 416 19.17 -8.72 1.56
N ILE A 417 18.25 -8.06 0.84
CA ILE A 417 18.34 -7.79 -0.60
C ILE A 417 18.14 -6.30 -0.81
N HIS A 418 18.99 -5.64 -1.61
CA HIS A 418 18.91 -4.19 -1.80
C HIS A 418 19.26 -3.78 -3.23
N GLY A 419 18.52 -2.83 -3.80
CA GLY A 419 18.87 -2.20 -5.06
C GLY A 419 20.04 -1.25 -4.89
N GLN A 420 21.09 -1.40 -5.68
CA GLN A 420 22.33 -0.62 -5.56
C GLN A 420 22.12 0.88 -5.80
N GLU A 421 21.14 1.22 -6.63
CA GLU A 421 20.78 2.61 -7.00
C GLU A 421 19.50 3.09 -6.27
N ASP A 422 19.21 2.56 -5.06
CA ASP A 422 18.04 2.98 -4.29
C ASP A 422 18.12 4.47 -3.92
N PRO A 423 17.28 5.35 -4.51
CA PRO A 423 17.33 6.79 -4.26
C PRO A 423 16.47 7.22 -3.06
N ASN A 424 15.78 6.30 -2.40
CA ASN A 424 14.95 6.61 -1.27
C ASN A 424 15.81 7.01 -0.07
N SER A 425 15.68 8.25 0.38
CA SER A 425 16.50 8.81 1.45
C SER A 425 16.44 8.04 2.76
N GLY A 426 15.32 7.35 3.02
CA GLY A 426 15.14 6.51 4.23
C GLY A 426 15.85 5.17 4.15
N THR A 427 16.13 4.67 2.95
CA THR A 427 16.60 3.30 2.70
C THR A 427 17.86 3.23 1.83
N PHE A 428 18.65 4.28 1.74
CA PHE A 428 19.91 4.19 0.96
C PHE A 428 20.65 2.87 1.21
N PRO A 429 21.30 2.27 0.19
CA PRO A 429 21.96 0.96 0.28
C PRO A 429 22.88 0.78 1.48
N MET A 430 23.51 1.88 1.92
CA MET A 430 24.32 1.93 3.12
C MET A 430 23.61 1.36 4.37
N GLN A 431 22.28 1.48 4.46
CA GLN A 431 21.51 0.91 5.58
C GLN A 431 21.69 -0.60 5.67
N SER A 432 21.54 -1.33 4.55
CA SER A 432 21.73 -2.77 4.49
C SER A 432 23.19 -3.18 4.64
N GLU A 433 24.12 -2.42 4.05
CA GLU A 433 25.55 -2.70 4.16
C GLU A 433 26.03 -2.61 5.64
N ARG A 434 25.59 -1.58 6.37
CA ARG A 434 25.95 -1.39 7.78
C ARG A 434 25.30 -2.42 8.69
N MET A 435 24.03 -2.76 8.44
CA MET A 435 23.35 -3.83 9.19
C MET A 435 24.01 -5.18 8.94
N TYR A 436 24.36 -5.51 7.70
CA TYR A 436 25.10 -6.71 7.37
C TYR A 436 26.45 -6.78 8.07
N ALA A 437 27.23 -5.69 8.03
CA ALA A 437 28.52 -5.61 8.71
C ALA A 437 28.39 -5.83 10.23
N ALA A 438 27.35 -5.26 10.86
CA ALA A 438 27.08 -5.47 12.28
C ALA A 438 26.76 -6.94 12.58
N LEU A 439 25.85 -7.57 11.83
CA LEU A 439 25.48 -8.96 12.03
C LEU A 439 26.70 -9.91 11.82
N LYS A 440 27.50 -9.68 10.79
CA LYS A 440 28.72 -10.50 10.54
C LYS A 440 29.76 -10.29 11.63
N GLY A 441 29.97 -9.06 12.09
CA GLY A 441 30.89 -8.75 13.18
C GLY A 441 30.48 -9.40 14.52
N LEU A 442 29.16 -9.61 14.71
CA LEU A 442 28.58 -10.30 15.88
C LEU A 442 28.50 -11.83 15.69
N GLY A 443 29.03 -12.37 14.58
CA GLY A 443 29.00 -13.81 14.29
C GLY A 443 27.63 -14.36 13.94
N LYS A 444 26.70 -13.49 13.52
CA LYS A 444 25.33 -13.90 13.15
C LYS A 444 25.27 -14.43 11.72
N ASP A 445 24.28 -15.29 11.47
CA ASP A 445 24.04 -15.84 10.14
C ASP A 445 23.25 -14.83 9.30
N ALA A 446 23.93 -14.20 8.36
CA ALA A 446 23.35 -13.17 7.51
C ALA A 446 23.92 -13.20 6.10
N ARG A 447 23.08 -12.90 5.11
CA ARG A 447 23.45 -12.74 3.69
C ARG A 447 22.96 -11.38 3.19
N LEU A 448 23.79 -10.69 2.42
CA LEU A 448 23.44 -9.47 1.72
C LEU A 448 23.58 -9.67 0.21
N VAL A 449 22.52 -9.38 -0.52
CA VAL A 449 22.47 -9.40 -1.99
C VAL A 449 22.26 -7.98 -2.50
N MET A 450 23.23 -7.43 -3.21
CA MET A 450 23.14 -6.13 -3.85
C MET A 450 22.76 -6.33 -5.32
N LEU A 451 21.68 -5.68 -5.75
CA LEU A 451 21.16 -5.77 -7.12
C LEU A 451 21.67 -4.60 -7.94
N PRO A 452 22.58 -4.81 -8.90
CA PRO A 452 23.14 -3.74 -9.74
C PRO A 452 22.02 -3.00 -10.50
N TYR A 453 22.13 -1.66 -10.57
CA TYR A 453 21.22 -0.78 -11.31
C TYR A 453 19.75 -0.81 -10.90
N GLU A 454 19.41 -1.50 -9.80
CA GLU A 454 18.05 -1.48 -9.27
C GLU A 454 17.85 -0.35 -8.26
N ALA A 455 16.71 0.32 -8.37
CA ALA A 455 16.25 1.32 -7.43
C ALA A 455 15.53 0.69 -6.22
N HIS A 456 14.74 1.48 -5.49
CA HIS A 456 13.96 1.01 -4.34
C HIS A 456 13.00 -0.14 -4.69
N GLY A 457 12.37 -0.08 -5.87
CA GLY A 457 11.56 -1.16 -6.43
C GLY A 457 12.29 -1.81 -7.62
N TYR A 458 12.53 -3.13 -7.54
CA TYR A 458 13.26 -3.88 -8.57
C TYR A 458 12.39 -4.10 -9.81
N ARG A 459 12.95 -3.91 -11.01
CA ARG A 459 12.20 -3.96 -12.27
C ARG A 459 12.79 -4.86 -13.33
N ALA A 460 14.12 -4.97 -13.38
CA ALA A 460 14.76 -5.78 -14.42
C ALA A 460 14.43 -7.28 -14.21
N ARG A 461 14.00 -7.95 -15.29
CA ARG A 461 13.61 -9.36 -15.25
C ARG A 461 14.68 -10.25 -14.60
N LYS A 462 15.96 -10.01 -14.92
CA LYS A 462 17.07 -10.81 -14.35
C LYS A 462 17.19 -10.60 -12.85
N SER A 463 17.08 -9.36 -12.38
CA SER A 463 17.10 -9.03 -10.94
C SER A 463 15.93 -9.69 -10.22
N LEU A 464 14.72 -9.61 -10.79
CA LEU A 464 13.52 -10.23 -10.20
C LEU A 464 13.64 -11.76 -10.08
N LEU A 465 14.15 -12.42 -11.12
CA LEU A 465 14.40 -13.87 -11.09
C LEU A 465 15.49 -14.23 -10.07
N HIS A 466 16.53 -13.40 -9.95
CA HIS A 466 17.58 -13.59 -8.95
C HIS A 466 17.04 -13.41 -7.52
N VAL A 467 16.20 -12.41 -7.29
CA VAL A 467 15.52 -12.22 -5.99
C VAL A 467 14.69 -13.45 -5.63
N LEU A 468 13.89 -13.97 -6.56
CA LEU A 468 13.10 -15.18 -6.32
C LEU A 468 13.99 -16.37 -5.98
N TRP A 469 15.09 -16.57 -6.72
CA TRP A 469 16.04 -17.63 -6.47
C TRP A 469 16.73 -17.51 -5.11
N GLU A 470 17.22 -16.33 -4.74
CA GLU A 470 17.87 -16.08 -3.44
C GLU A 470 16.92 -16.36 -2.27
N GLN A 471 15.68 -15.92 -2.38
CA GLN A 471 14.66 -16.16 -1.37
C GLN A 471 14.28 -17.65 -1.31
N GLU A 472 14.18 -18.32 -2.46
CA GLU A 472 13.91 -19.76 -2.54
C GLU A 472 15.02 -20.56 -1.85
N GLN A 473 16.30 -20.31 -2.19
CA GLN A 473 17.45 -20.97 -1.56
C GLN A 473 17.49 -20.72 -0.04
N TRP A 474 17.13 -19.49 0.36
CA TRP A 474 17.09 -19.12 1.77
C TRP A 474 16.01 -19.88 2.54
N LEU A 475 14.80 -19.94 1.98
CA LEU A 475 13.68 -20.68 2.58
C LEU A 475 13.93 -22.20 2.59
N ASP A 476 14.52 -22.75 1.53
CA ASP A 476 14.91 -24.16 1.49
C ASP A 476 15.89 -24.47 2.64
N LYS A 477 16.91 -23.64 2.83
CA LYS A 477 17.94 -23.87 3.85
C LYS A 477 17.40 -23.69 5.29
N TYR A 478 16.68 -22.63 5.57
CA TYR A 478 16.38 -22.23 6.95
C TYR A 478 14.94 -22.47 7.39
N LEU A 479 14.00 -22.70 6.46
CA LEU A 479 12.60 -22.94 6.79
C LEU A 479 12.17 -24.39 6.53
N LEU A 480 12.62 -24.98 5.41
CA LEU A 480 12.18 -26.33 4.99
C LEU A 480 13.10 -27.43 5.47
N ASN A 481 14.41 -27.24 5.39
CA ASN A 481 15.42 -28.22 5.79
C ASN A 481 15.99 -27.88 7.17
N ASP A 482 15.97 -28.82 8.09
CA ASP A 482 16.60 -28.70 9.43
C ASP A 482 18.14 -28.87 9.43
N THR A 483 18.76 -29.08 8.27
CA THR A 483 20.18 -29.35 8.13
C THR A 483 20.95 -28.11 7.67
N ALA A 484 21.69 -27.52 8.59
CA ALA A 484 22.65 -26.45 8.31
C ALA A 484 23.94 -27.03 7.72
N GLU A 485 23.99 -27.39 6.44
CA GLU A 485 25.26 -27.51 5.72
C GLU A 485 25.58 -26.21 4.98
N PRO A 486 26.85 -25.74 5.00
CA PRO A 486 27.21 -24.48 4.32
C PRO A 486 27.06 -24.63 2.81
N VAL A 487 26.37 -23.72 2.16
CA VAL A 487 26.36 -23.61 0.70
C VAL A 487 27.77 -23.20 0.25
N GLU A 488 28.46 -24.07 -0.48
CA GLU A 488 29.71 -23.73 -1.15
C GLU A 488 29.46 -22.56 -2.12
N VAL A 489 30.16 -21.46 -1.88
CA VAL A 489 30.12 -20.29 -2.77
C VAL A 489 30.93 -20.62 -4.00
N ILE A 490 30.30 -20.93 -5.12
CA ILE A 490 30.96 -20.98 -6.42
C ILE A 490 31.26 -19.52 -6.81
N THR A 491 32.45 -19.05 -6.50
CA THR A 491 33.00 -17.81 -7.07
C THR A 491 33.53 -18.12 -8.45
N GLU A 492 32.73 -17.93 -9.50
CA GLU A 492 33.30 -17.82 -10.82
C GLU A 492 34.12 -16.50 -10.89
N PRO A 493 35.35 -16.53 -11.41
CA PRO A 493 36.16 -15.36 -11.53
C PRO A 493 35.51 -14.39 -12.54
N VAL A 494 35.35 -13.14 -12.13
CA VAL A 494 35.00 -12.04 -13.04
C VAL A 494 36.08 -12.01 -14.13
N VAL A 495 35.73 -12.46 -15.32
CA VAL A 495 36.58 -12.26 -16.51
C VAL A 495 36.65 -10.77 -16.74
N SER A 496 37.77 -10.15 -16.40
CA SER A 496 38.11 -8.78 -16.79
C SER A 496 38.13 -8.73 -18.32
N ALA A 497 37.14 -8.06 -18.92
CA ALA A 497 37.22 -7.66 -20.29
C ALA A 497 38.40 -6.64 -20.40
N GLY A 498 39.52 -7.12 -20.88
CA GLY A 498 40.66 -6.32 -21.19
C GLY A 498 40.38 -5.46 -22.41
N GLN A 499 40.81 -4.18 -22.29
CA GLN A 499 41.18 -3.14 -23.26
C GLN A 499 40.24 -2.88 -24.42
#